data_adadd6960dcb356e6960e31f45cf8817
#
_entry.id   adadd6960dcb356e6960e31f45cf8817
#
_cell.length_a   1.000
_cell.length_b   1.000
_cell.length_c   1.000
_cell.angle_alpha   90.00
_cell.angle_beta   90.00
_cell.angle_gamma   90.00
#
_symmetry.space_group_name_H-M   'P 1'
#
loop_
_entity.id
_entity.type
_entity.pdbx_description
1 polymer ?
#
loop_
_entity_poly.entity_id
_entity_poly.type
_entity_poly.pdbx_seq_one_letter_code
_entity_poly.pdbx_strand_id
1 'polypeptide(L)'
;SIAASLPFAADLSLPVNAAQVIDNSKVTDHHAILPTAEAAKTDLSALPSGEKNILFLVAARLLCAVGEAHTYAETGLTLECGGAVFSAKGKTEISAGWTVMEQAFHATLKQKPKQNEPSPPLPALTEGQKLTAEGASVKEGATSPPAHFTEDTLLSAMEHASAEDFAKLEDVERKGLGTPATRAGVIEK
;
A
#
# COMPACT_ATOMS: atom_id res chain seq x y z
N SER A 1 -15.78 -1.07 -21.20
CA SER A 1 -14.90 -0.71 -20.07
C SER A 1 -13.62 -1.54 -20.16
N ILE A 2 -12.46 -0.92 -19.94
CA ILE A 2 -11.17 -1.66 -19.94
C ILE A 2 -11.17 -2.76 -18.86
N ALA A 3 -11.86 -2.57 -17.75
CA ALA A 3 -11.96 -3.57 -16.68
C ALA A 3 -12.47 -4.92 -17.18
N ALA A 4 -13.42 -4.94 -18.12
CA ALA A 4 -13.98 -6.17 -18.66
C ALA A 4 -12.97 -6.98 -19.52
N SER A 5 -11.91 -6.35 -20.00
CA SER A 5 -10.85 -7.01 -20.78
C SER A 5 -9.62 -7.39 -19.94
N LEU A 6 -9.63 -7.07 -18.64
CA LEU A 6 -8.55 -7.41 -17.73
C LEU A 6 -8.82 -8.76 -17.06
N PRO A 7 -7.92 -9.76 -17.16
CA PRO A 7 -8.16 -11.10 -16.65
C PRO A 7 -8.37 -11.18 -15.13
N PHE A 8 -7.91 -10.17 -14.38
CA PHE A 8 -8.07 -10.09 -12.93
C PHE A 8 -9.30 -9.27 -12.48
N ALA A 9 -10.00 -8.62 -13.40
CA ALA A 9 -11.12 -7.73 -13.09
C ALA A 9 -12.44 -8.14 -13.76
N ALA A 10 -12.41 -9.06 -14.73
CA ALA A 10 -13.57 -9.39 -15.56
C ALA A 10 -14.75 -9.91 -14.75
N ASP A 11 -14.49 -10.72 -13.72
CA ASP A 11 -15.49 -11.34 -12.86
C ASP A 11 -15.76 -10.57 -11.56
N LEU A 12 -15.09 -9.43 -11.36
CA LEU A 12 -15.23 -8.62 -10.15
C LEU A 12 -16.26 -7.51 -10.39
N SER A 13 -17.37 -7.58 -9.67
CA SER A 13 -18.36 -6.50 -9.59
C SER A 13 -18.10 -5.70 -8.32
N LEU A 14 -17.20 -4.73 -8.41
CA LEU A 14 -16.89 -3.85 -7.28
C LEU A 14 -17.54 -2.48 -7.48
N PRO A 15 -18.14 -1.90 -6.44
CA PRO A 15 -18.56 -0.52 -6.47
C PRO A 15 -17.35 0.39 -6.75
N VAL A 16 -17.54 1.38 -7.61
CA VAL A 16 -16.49 2.35 -7.95
C VAL A 16 -16.95 3.76 -7.64
N ASN A 17 -16.09 4.52 -6.99
CA ASN A 17 -16.30 5.93 -6.69
C ASN A 17 -15.16 6.77 -7.29
N ALA A 18 -15.35 7.26 -8.51
CA ALA A 18 -14.36 8.10 -9.17
C ALA A 18 -14.15 9.45 -8.47
N ALA A 19 -15.16 9.96 -7.78
CA ALA A 19 -15.09 11.28 -7.13
C ALA A 19 -14.01 11.34 -6.04
N GLN A 20 -13.69 10.21 -5.41
CA GLN A 20 -12.68 10.18 -4.34
C GLN A 20 -11.25 10.40 -4.81
N VAL A 21 -10.99 10.28 -6.11
CA VAL A 21 -9.63 10.46 -6.69
C VAL A 21 -9.52 11.72 -7.55
N ILE A 22 -10.59 12.52 -7.67
CA ILE A 22 -10.59 13.75 -8.46
C ILE A 22 -10.34 14.93 -7.52
N ASP A 23 -9.16 15.51 -7.62
CA ASP A 23 -8.80 16.73 -6.89
C ASP A 23 -7.93 17.63 -7.78
N ASN A 24 -8.56 18.58 -8.46
CA ASN A 24 -7.88 19.49 -9.37
C ASN A 24 -6.91 20.44 -8.65
N SER A 25 -7.09 20.66 -7.33
CA SER A 25 -6.20 21.54 -6.55
C SER A 25 -4.83 20.91 -6.32
N LYS A 26 -4.72 19.58 -6.44
CA LYS A 26 -3.48 18.82 -6.29
C LYS A 26 -2.75 18.54 -7.60
N VAL A 27 -3.32 18.96 -8.73
CA VAL A 27 -2.66 18.81 -10.04
C VAL A 27 -1.76 20.02 -10.26
N THR A 28 -0.44 19.80 -10.29
CA THR A 28 0.56 20.84 -10.54
C THR A 28 1.12 20.71 -11.97
N ASP A 29 2.14 19.87 -12.16
CA ASP A 29 2.87 19.75 -13.42
C ASP A 29 2.29 18.64 -14.32
N HIS A 30 1.80 17.56 -13.72
CA HIS A 30 1.32 16.37 -14.40
C HIS A 30 0.03 15.83 -13.80
N HIS A 31 -0.82 15.28 -14.66
CA HIS A 31 -1.97 14.48 -14.22
C HIS A 31 -1.53 13.05 -13.88
N ALA A 32 -2.43 12.27 -13.26
CA ALA A 32 -2.18 10.85 -13.00
C ALA A 32 -1.97 10.06 -14.30
N ILE A 33 -1.18 8.98 -14.20
CA ILE A 33 -1.03 8.01 -15.30
C ILE A 33 -2.29 7.15 -15.33
N LEU A 34 -3.01 7.19 -16.43
CA LEU A 34 -4.28 6.49 -16.63
C LEU A 34 -4.25 5.68 -17.93
N PRO A 35 -4.92 4.52 -17.99
CA PRO A 35 -5.14 3.84 -19.25
C PRO A 35 -5.97 4.71 -20.19
N THR A 36 -5.58 4.79 -21.46
CA THR A 36 -6.35 5.53 -22.48
C THR A 36 -7.59 4.76 -22.92
N ALA A 37 -8.52 5.46 -23.58
CA ALA A 37 -9.71 4.82 -24.14
C ALA A 37 -9.38 3.79 -25.24
N GLU A 38 -8.26 3.99 -25.95
CA GLU A 38 -7.75 3.08 -26.97
C GLU A 38 -7.33 1.74 -26.36
N ALA A 39 -6.79 1.73 -25.15
CA ALA A 39 -6.42 0.50 -24.46
C ALA A 39 -7.61 -0.47 -24.29
N ALA A 40 -8.84 0.05 -24.18
CA ALA A 40 -10.05 -0.79 -24.11
C ALA A 40 -10.41 -1.46 -25.45
N LYS A 41 -9.83 -1.00 -26.57
CA LYS A 41 -10.08 -1.51 -27.91
C LYS A 41 -8.92 -2.33 -28.44
N THR A 42 -7.78 -2.29 -27.77
CA THR A 42 -6.55 -2.97 -28.18
C THR A 42 -6.63 -4.45 -27.82
N ASP A 43 -6.15 -5.30 -28.72
CA ASP A 43 -5.94 -6.72 -28.40
C ASP A 43 -4.75 -6.83 -27.43
N LEU A 44 -5.06 -7.04 -26.16
CA LEU A 44 -4.07 -7.13 -25.10
C LEU A 44 -3.15 -8.36 -25.24
N SER A 45 -3.55 -9.36 -26.05
CA SER A 45 -2.73 -10.53 -26.30
C SER A 45 -1.57 -10.25 -27.26
N ALA A 46 -1.73 -9.26 -28.14
CA ALA A 46 -0.73 -8.82 -29.12
C ALA A 46 0.34 -7.89 -28.51
N LEU A 47 0.14 -7.36 -27.32
CA LEU A 47 1.11 -6.47 -26.68
C LEU A 47 2.37 -7.23 -26.20
N PRO A 48 3.56 -6.63 -26.33
CA PRO A 48 4.77 -7.11 -25.68
C PRO A 48 4.55 -7.29 -24.17
N SER A 49 5.16 -8.31 -23.59
CA SER A 49 4.91 -8.66 -22.18
C SER A 49 5.20 -7.51 -21.21
N GLY A 50 6.23 -6.70 -21.45
CA GLY A 50 6.58 -5.53 -20.64
C GLY A 50 5.48 -4.46 -20.67
N GLU A 51 5.01 -4.10 -21.85
CA GLU A 51 3.95 -3.10 -22.04
C GLU A 51 2.64 -3.57 -21.40
N LYS A 52 2.29 -4.85 -21.62
CA LYS A 52 1.11 -5.45 -21.00
C LYS A 52 1.18 -5.43 -19.46
N ASN A 53 2.33 -5.75 -18.88
CA ASN A 53 2.50 -5.74 -17.44
C ASN A 53 2.35 -4.34 -16.86
N ILE A 54 2.90 -3.32 -17.52
CA ILE A 54 2.75 -1.92 -17.11
C ILE A 54 1.29 -1.49 -17.21
N LEU A 55 0.62 -1.79 -18.32
CA LEU A 55 -0.80 -1.47 -18.48
C LEU A 55 -1.65 -2.13 -17.40
N PHE A 56 -1.39 -3.40 -17.10
CA PHE A 56 -2.12 -4.13 -16.06
C PHE A 56 -1.87 -3.54 -14.67
N LEU A 57 -0.63 -3.17 -14.36
CA LEU A 57 -0.29 -2.51 -13.09
C LEU A 57 -1.03 -1.17 -12.94
N VAL A 58 -0.98 -0.31 -13.97
CA VAL A 58 -1.66 0.99 -13.96
C VAL A 58 -3.17 0.81 -13.83
N ALA A 59 -3.76 -0.14 -14.57
CA ALA A 59 -5.18 -0.41 -14.48
C ALA A 59 -5.59 -0.96 -13.11
N ALA A 60 -4.81 -1.87 -12.54
CA ALA A 60 -5.07 -2.42 -11.20
C ALA A 60 -5.01 -1.31 -10.13
N ARG A 61 -3.99 -0.45 -10.17
CA ARG A 61 -3.87 0.69 -9.25
C ARG A 61 -5.02 1.67 -9.37
N LEU A 62 -5.48 1.97 -10.58
CA LEU A 62 -6.65 2.82 -10.80
C LEU A 62 -7.91 2.18 -10.20
N LEU A 63 -8.15 0.88 -10.45
CA LEU A 63 -9.32 0.18 -9.94
C LEU A 63 -9.30 0.09 -8.41
N CYS A 64 -8.14 -0.12 -7.79
CA CYS A 64 -7.99 -0.03 -6.34
C CYS A 64 -8.28 1.39 -5.83
N ALA A 65 -7.78 2.42 -6.50
CA ALA A 65 -7.95 3.80 -6.07
C ALA A 65 -9.41 4.28 -6.12
N VAL A 66 -10.23 3.77 -7.04
CA VAL A 66 -11.66 4.10 -7.14
C VAL A 66 -12.56 3.10 -6.40
N GLY A 67 -12.00 2.05 -5.83
CA GLY A 67 -12.72 1.03 -5.06
C GLY A 67 -13.17 1.53 -3.68
N GLU A 68 -14.01 0.76 -3.02
CA GLU A 68 -14.42 1.04 -1.65
C GLU A 68 -13.24 0.94 -0.69
N ALA A 69 -13.34 1.66 0.42
CA ALA A 69 -12.31 1.65 1.46
C ALA A 69 -12.18 0.25 2.08
N HIS A 70 -10.94 -0.20 2.25
CA HIS A 70 -10.62 -1.31 3.16
C HIS A 70 -10.79 -0.81 4.60
N THR A 71 -11.65 -1.47 5.37
CA THR A 71 -11.89 -1.11 6.76
C THR A 71 -11.54 -2.26 7.70
N TYR A 72 -10.92 -1.91 8.82
CA TYR A 72 -10.55 -2.87 9.85
C TYR A 72 -10.66 -2.24 11.25
N ALA A 73 -10.92 -3.08 12.25
CA ALA A 73 -10.78 -2.71 13.64
C ALA A 73 -9.34 -3.01 14.09
N GLU A 74 -8.68 -2.03 14.67
CA GLU A 74 -7.37 -2.21 15.31
C GLU A 74 -7.58 -2.30 16.82
N THR A 75 -7.08 -3.37 17.42
CA THR A 75 -7.07 -3.57 18.87
C THR A 75 -5.64 -3.40 19.36
N GLY A 76 -5.42 -2.46 20.28
CA GLY A 76 -4.17 -2.29 21.00
C GLY A 76 -4.29 -2.91 22.40
N LEU A 77 -3.29 -3.66 22.82
CA LEU A 77 -3.20 -4.27 24.11
C LEU A 77 -1.90 -3.83 24.81
N THR A 78 -2.02 -3.41 26.06
CA THR A 78 -0.88 -3.13 26.92
C THR A 78 -0.98 -4.00 28.16
N LEU A 79 0.07 -4.74 28.47
CA LEU A 79 0.16 -5.63 29.63
C LEU A 79 1.32 -5.19 30.50
N GLU A 80 1.15 -5.28 31.81
CA GLU A 80 2.23 -5.09 32.78
C GLU A 80 2.53 -6.42 33.47
N CYS A 81 3.80 -6.81 33.52
CA CYS A 81 4.24 -8.01 34.18
C CYS A 81 5.61 -7.78 34.83
N GLY A 82 5.72 -7.91 36.13
CA GLY A 82 6.98 -7.76 36.87
C GLY A 82 7.65 -6.39 36.70
N GLY A 83 6.88 -5.30 36.51
CA GLY A 83 7.37 -3.96 36.21
C GLY A 83 7.78 -3.70 34.76
N ALA A 84 7.66 -4.69 33.88
CA ALA A 84 7.89 -4.52 32.43
C ALA A 84 6.55 -4.36 31.69
N VAL A 85 6.55 -3.49 30.70
CA VAL A 85 5.38 -3.22 29.85
C VAL A 85 5.53 -3.95 28.53
N PHE A 86 4.51 -4.71 28.17
CA PHE A 86 4.40 -5.43 26.91
C PHE A 86 3.25 -4.84 26.11
N SER A 87 3.43 -4.70 24.80
CA SER A 87 2.39 -4.24 23.91
C SER A 87 2.15 -5.23 22.78
N ALA A 88 0.89 -5.38 22.38
CA ALA A 88 0.50 -6.13 21.21
C ALA A 88 -0.56 -5.35 20.42
N LYS A 89 -0.56 -5.53 19.12
CA LYS A 89 -1.57 -4.98 18.21
C LYS A 89 -2.15 -6.11 17.36
N GLY A 90 -3.46 -6.10 17.20
CA GLY A 90 -4.18 -7.02 16.32
C GLY A 90 -5.09 -6.24 15.39
N LYS A 91 -5.36 -6.81 14.21
CA LYS A 91 -6.29 -6.25 13.24
C LYS A 91 -7.34 -7.28 12.88
N THR A 92 -8.59 -6.85 12.88
CA THR A 92 -9.72 -7.65 12.41
C THR A 92 -10.32 -6.94 11.22
N GLU A 93 -10.30 -7.57 10.05
CA GLU A 93 -10.91 -7.03 8.85
C GLU A 93 -12.43 -6.95 9.00
N ILE A 94 -13.00 -5.79 8.66
CA ILE A 94 -14.45 -5.54 8.63
C ILE A 94 -14.95 -5.59 7.19
N SER A 95 -14.24 -4.93 6.27
CA SER A 95 -14.53 -4.95 4.84
C SER A 95 -13.23 -4.98 4.04
N ALA A 96 -13.11 -5.92 3.12
CA ALA A 96 -11.96 -6.04 2.25
C ALA A 96 -11.81 -4.85 1.28
N GLY A 97 -12.92 -4.23 0.85
CA GLY A 97 -12.91 -3.07 -0.03
C GLY A 97 -12.03 -3.28 -1.27
N TRP A 98 -11.18 -2.30 -1.59
CA TRP A 98 -10.29 -2.33 -2.75
C TRP A 98 -9.24 -3.47 -2.73
N THR A 99 -8.95 -4.06 -1.57
CA THR A 99 -7.94 -5.12 -1.47
C THR A 99 -8.31 -6.39 -2.25
N VAL A 100 -9.60 -6.61 -2.50
CA VAL A 100 -10.09 -7.71 -3.35
C VAL A 100 -9.51 -7.59 -4.76
N MET A 101 -9.48 -6.36 -5.30
CA MET A 101 -8.90 -6.09 -6.62
C MET A 101 -7.38 -6.30 -6.62
N GLU A 102 -6.70 -5.82 -5.60
CA GLU A 102 -5.25 -5.99 -5.46
C GLU A 102 -4.86 -7.48 -5.36
N GLN A 103 -5.59 -8.26 -4.56
CA GLN A 103 -5.38 -9.70 -4.43
C GLN A 103 -5.61 -10.43 -5.76
N ALA A 104 -6.68 -10.09 -6.49
CA ALA A 104 -6.97 -10.66 -7.79
C ALA A 104 -5.87 -10.34 -8.81
N PHE A 105 -5.35 -9.10 -8.81
CA PHE A 105 -4.21 -8.72 -9.65
C PHE A 105 -2.95 -9.52 -9.25
N HIS A 106 -2.61 -9.59 -7.97
CA HIS A 106 -1.45 -10.33 -7.50
C HIS A 106 -1.54 -11.83 -7.80
N ALA A 107 -2.74 -12.41 -7.81
CA ALA A 107 -2.94 -13.81 -8.19
C ALA A 107 -2.54 -14.09 -9.66
N THR A 108 -2.55 -13.08 -10.53
CA THR A 108 -2.08 -13.22 -11.92
C THR A 108 -0.55 -13.15 -12.06
N LEU A 109 0.14 -12.65 -11.04
CA LEU A 109 1.59 -12.54 -11.04
C LEU A 109 2.22 -13.89 -10.68
N LYS A 110 3.30 -14.26 -11.37
CA LYS A 110 4.05 -15.49 -11.07
C LYS A 110 4.80 -15.45 -9.74
N GLN A 111 5.00 -14.26 -9.18
CA GLN A 111 5.62 -14.07 -7.88
C GLN A 111 4.55 -14.16 -6.80
N LYS A 112 4.75 -15.07 -5.83
CA LYS A 112 3.92 -15.05 -4.63
C LYS A 112 4.13 -13.72 -3.92
N PRO A 113 3.06 -12.98 -3.60
CA PRO A 113 3.19 -11.80 -2.76
C PRO A 113 3.90 -12.21 -1.47
N LYS A 114 4.78 -11.36 -0.94
CA LYS A 114 5.24 -11.51 0.44
C LYS A 114 3.99 -11.42 1.30
N GLN A 115 3.48 -12.56 1.71
CA GLN A 115 2.40 -12.59 2.69
C GLN A 115 3.02 -12.04 3.97
N ASN A 116 2.69 -10.80 4.30
CA ASN A 116 2.71 -10.40 5.69
C ASN A 116 1.68 -11.31 6.35
N GLU A 117 2.15 -12.28 7.14
CA GLU A 117 1.24 -13.12 7.92
C GLU A 117 0.28 -12.19 8.64
N PRO A 118 -1.03 -12.38 8.47
CA PRO A 118 -1.98 -11.55 9.18
C PRO A 118 -1.70 -11.70 10.68
N SER A 119 -1.52 -10.59 11.35
CA SER A 119 -1.39 -10.62 12.82
C SER A 119 -2.61 -11.37 13.37
N PRO A 120 -2.41 -12.40 14.19
CA PRO A 120 -3.53 -13.15 14.75
C PRO A 120 -4.47 -12.18 15.49
N PRO A 121 -5.78 -12.40 15.41
CA PRO A 121 -6.72 -11.58 16.14
C PRO A 121 -6.41 -11.69 17.64
N LEU A 122 -6.36 -10.55 18.32
CA LEU A 122 -6.21 -10.55 19.76
C LEU A 122 -7.50 -11.05 20.43
N PRO A 123 -7.41 -11.79 21.54
CA PRO A 123 -8.58 -12.19 22.29
C PRO A 123 -9.33 -10.96 22.84
N ALA A 124 -10.63 -11.10 23.05
CA ALA A 124 -11.41 -10.08 23.72
C ALA A 124 -10.98 -10.00 25.19
N LEU A 125 -10.38 -8.89 25.58
CA LEU A 125 -9.91 -8.61 26.94
C LEU A 125 -10.57 -7.33 27.44
N THR A 126 -10.69 -7.22 28.76
CA THR A 126 -11.19 -6.02 29.42
C THR A 126 -10.08 -5.33 30.20
N GLU A 127 -10.18 -4.01 30.34
CA GLU A 127 -9.21 -3.25 31.12
C GLU A 127 -9.17 -3.75 32.59
N GLY A 128 -7.97 -3.91 33.11
CA GLY A 128 -7.74 -4.44 34.48
C GLY A 128 -7.86 -5.96 34.59
N GLN A 129 -8.11 -6.69 33.50
CA GLN A 129 -8.14 -8.15 33.51
C GLN A 129 -6.77 -8.73 33.91
N LYS A 130 -6.75 -9.64 34.87
CA LYS A 130 -5.53 -10.34 35.26
C LYS A 130 -5.33 -11.56 34.37
N LEU A 131 -4.12 -11.69 33.84
CA LEU A 131 -3.70 -12.83 33.04
C LEU A 131 -2.56 -13.55 33.75
N THR A 132 -2.43 -14.84 33.54
CA THR A 132 -1.33 -15.67 34.06
C THR A 132 -0.38 -15.98 32.92
N ALA A 133 0.92 -15.71 33.10
CA ALA A 133 1.94 -16.13 32.15
C ALA A 133 2.14 -17.64 32.24
N GLU A 134 1.88 -18.36 31.16
CA GLU A 134 2.05 -19.83 31.10
C GLU A 134 3.50 -20.24 30.87
N GLY A 135 4.31 -19.36 30.28
CA GLY A 135 5.71 -19.62 30.04
C GLY A 135 6.46 -18.39 29.55
N ALA A 136 7.77 -18.45 29.64
CA ALA A 136 8.67 -17.47 29.07
C ALA A 136 9.86 -18.20 28.40
N SER A 137 10.28 -17.69 27.25
CA SER A 137 11.46 -18.19 26.54
C SER A 137 12.31 -17.02 26.08
N VAL A 138 13.63 -17.22 26.10
CA VAL A 138 14.59 -16.28 25.54
C VAL A 138 14.93 -16.74 24.13
N LYS A 139 14.74 -15.87 23.14
CA LYS A 139 15.16 -16.11 21.77
C LYS A 139 16.38 -15.25 21.49
N GLU A 140 17.50 -15.90 21.19
CA GLU A 140 18.69 -15.20 20.74
C GLU A 140 18.52 -14.78 19.28
N GLY A 141 18.97 -13.57 18.95
CA GLY A 141 18.95 -13.03 17.62
C GLY A 141 20.04 -12.01 17.43
N ALA A 142 20.38 -11.75 16.18
CA ALA A 142 21.30 -10.68 15.82
C ALA A 142 20.54 -9.62 15.02
N THR A 143 20.82 -8.35 15.30
CA THR A 143 20.32 -7.26 14.46
C THR A 143 21.06 -7.26 13.13
N SER A 144 20.36 -6.96 12.04
CA SER A 144 20.95 -6.70 10.74
C SER A 144 20.91 -5.19 10.45
N PRO A 145 21.88 -4.66 9.69
CA PRO A 145 21.80 -3.27 9.23
C PRO A 145 20.56 -3.09 8.34
N PRO A 146 20.07 -1.84 8.20
CA PRO A 146 19.05 -1.53 7.21
C PRO A 146 19.50 -2.00 5.81
N ALA A 147 18.56 -2.44 5.00
CA ALA A 147 18.84 -2.79 3.61
C ALA A 147 19.31 -1.55 2.85
N HIS A 148 20.21 -1.75 1.87
CA HIS A 148 20.56 -0.68 0.94
C HIS A 148 19.32 -0.19 0.19
N PHE A 149 19.35 1.09 -0.18
CA PHE A 149 18.28 1.62 -1.03
C PHE A 149 18.26 0.90 -2.38
N THR A 150 17.06 0.60 -2.83
CA THR A 150 16.76 0.32 -4.23
C THR A 150 16.33 1.63 -4.89
N GLU A 151 16.25 1.70 -6.22
CA GLU A 151 15.75 2.88 -6.93
C GLU A 151 14.36 3.31 -6.41
N ASP A 152 13.46 2.36 -6.21
CA ASP A 152 12.11 2.59 -5.66
C ASP A 152 12.14 3.18 -4.25
N THR A 153 12.90 2.58 -3.34
CA THR A 153 12.99 3.07 -1.96
C THR A 153 13.74 4.39 -1.86
N LEU A 154 14.68 4.66 -2.77
CA LEU A 154 15.38 5.94 -2.86
C LEU A 154 14.46 7.04 -3.38
N LEU A 155 13.67 6.78 -4.43
CA LEU A 155 12.64 7.71 -4.90
C LEU A 155 11.66 8.07 -3.78
N SER A 156 11.18 7.09 -3.05
CA SER A 156 10.30 7.31 -1.90
C SER A 156 10.96 8.13 -0.79
N ALA A 157 12.22 7.85 -0.48
CA ALA A 157 12.98 8.63 0.51
C ALA A 157 13.18 10.09 0.06
N MET A 158 13.47 10.32 -1.22
CA MET A 158 13.58 11.67 -1.78
C MET A 158 12.24 12.44 -1.71
N GLU A 159 11.14 11.77 -1.94
CA GLU A 159 9.81 12.38 -1.86
C GLU A 159 9.45 12.83 -0.44
N HIS A 160 9.85 12.05 0.56
CA HIS A 160 9.53 12.30 1.96
C HIS A 160 10.64 13.04 2.71
N ALA A 161 11.77 13.37 2.04
CA ALA A 161 12.86 14.07 2.66
C ALA A 161 12.39 15.41 3.24
N SER A 162 12.79 15.69 4.48
CA SER A 162 12.45 16.92 5.22
C SER A 162 10.96 17.10 5.55
N ALA A 163 10.11 16.10 5.35
CA ALA A 163 8.68 16.22 5.67
C ALA A 163 8.44 16.55 7.15
N GLU A 164 9.28 16.07 8.05
CA GLU A 164 9.18 16.33 9.49
C GLU A 164 9.68 17.74 9.86
N ASP A 165 10.74 18.23 9.22
CA ASP A 165 11.33 19.54 9.49
C ASP A 165 10.35 20.68 9.11
N PHE A 166 9.59 20.49 8.05
CA PHE A 166 8.64 21.47 7.53
C PHE A 166 7.20 21.26 8.04
N ALA A 167 6.97 20.30 8.92
CA ALA A 167 5.63 20.00 9.46
C ALA A 167 4.94 21.20 10.14
N LYS A 168 5.68 22.17 10.59
CA LYS A 168 5.24 23.38 11.32
C LYS A 168 5.02 24.61 10.45
N LEU A 169 5.35 24.54 9.16
CA LEU A 169 5.25 25.67 8.24
C LEU A 169 3.99 25.49 7.38
N GLU A 170 3.00 26.39 7.54
CA GLU A 170 1.67 26.25 6.90
C GLU A 170 1.71 26.47 5.38
N ASP A 171 2.68 27.25 4.83
CA ASP A 171 2.72 27.65 3.43
C ASP A 171 3.85 27.04 2.59
N VAL A 172 4.58 26.06 3.11
CA VAL A 172 5.67 25.43 2.36
C VAL A 172 5.17 24.19 1.64
N GLU A 173 5.20 24.22 0.33
CA GLU A 173 4.96 23.06 -0.52
C GLU A 173 6.02 21.99 -0.21
N ARG A 174 5.60 20.91 0.44
CA ARG A 174 6.47 19.80 0.87
C ARG A 174 6.84 18.93 -0.33
N LYS A 175 7.81 19.38 -1.11
CA LYS A 175 8.21 18.70 -2.35
C LYS A 175 9.29 17.63 -2.15
N GLY A 176 9.85 17.49 -0.96
CA GLY A 176 11.01 16.63 -0.73
C GLY A 176 12.24 17.11 -1.52
N LEU A 177 13.13 16.19 -1.90
CA LEU A 177 14.27 16.46 -2.77
C LEU A 177 13.89 16.29 -4.25
N GLY A 178 14.04 17.33 -5.04
CA GLY A 178 13.66 17.35 -6.45
C GLY A 178 12.14 17.25 -6.68
N THR A 179 11.75 17.33 -7.95
CA THR A 179 10.34 17.15 -8.38
C THR A 179 10.12 15.72 -8.87
N PRO A 180 8.87 15.24 -8.97
CA PRO A 180 8.58 13.94 -9.58
C PRO A 180 9.22 13.75 -10.96
N ALA A 181 9.29 14.83 -11.77
CA ALA A 181 9.89 14.80 -13.11
C ALA A 181 11.43 14.68 -13.11
N THR A 182 12.10 15.11 -12.05
CA THR A 182 13.57 15.19 -12.01
C THR A 182 14.24 14.11 -11.18
N ARG A 183 13.52 13.47 -10.23
CA ARG A 183 14.10 12.50 -9.29
C ARG A 183 14.75 11.31 -9.99
N ALA A 184 14.08 10.70 -10.98
CA ALA A 184 14.63 9.57 -11.71
C ALA A 184 15.96 9.93 -12.40
N GLY A 185 16.01 11.05 -13.11
CA GLY A 185 17.22 11.51 -13.78
C GLY A 185 18.36 11.93 -12.83
N VAL A 186 18.09 12.16 -11.55
CA VAL A 186 19.13 12.36 -10.53
C VAL A 186 19.73 11.03 -10.08
N ILE A 187 18.94 9.98 -10.00
CA ILE A 187 19.40 8.64 -9.61
C ILE A 187 20.23 7.99 -10.72
N GLU A 188 19.93 8.25 -11.98
CA GLU A 188 20.64 7.69 -13.14
C GLU A 188 22.02 8.33 -13.39
N LYS A 189 22.36 9.43 -12.75
CA LYS A 189 23.67 10.13 -12.87
C LYS A 189 24.70 9.64 -11.87
#